data_8d2005cbc85fcda65b34cb0b039d4c89
#
_entry.id   8d2005cbc85fcda65b34cb0b039d4c89
#
_cell.length_a   1.000
_cell.length_b   1.000
_cell.length_c   1.000
_cell.angle_alpha   90.00
_cell.angle_beta   90.00
_cell.angle_gamma   90.00
#
_symmetry.space_group_name_H-M   'P 1'
#
loop_
_entity.id
_entity.type
_entity.pdbx_description
1 polymer ?
#
loop_
_entity_poly.entity_id
_entity_poly.type
_entity_poly.pdbx_seq_one_letter_code
_entity_poly.pdbx_strand_id
1 'polypeptide(L)'
;MVKRLLDANRSDFAAMSARDLVESIRLSEGRVVAAEVIAVAPPLLDKVSNAELAAGMGADLILLNFYDVTAPQVTGFPDQGEASPSMPIFGHTSWGRGVTLVQVKEWIGRPV
;
A
#
# COMPACT_ATOMS: atom_id res chain seq x y z
N MET A 1 -20.26 1.24 -15.37
CA MET A 1 -19.94 2.66 -15.14
C MET A 1 -18.85 2.79 -14.08
N VAL A 2 -17.84 3.59 -14.36
CA VAL A 2 -16.75 3.83 -13.41
C VAL A 2 -17.25 4.77 -12.30
N LYS A 3 -17.01 4.40 -11.04
CA LYS A 3 -17.32 5.26 -9.89
C LYS A 3 -16.21 6.28 -9.67
N ARG A 4 -16.54 7.42 -9.05
CA ARG A 4 -15.51 8.30 -8.51
C ARG A 4 -14.66 7.54 -7.50
N LEU A 5 -13.37 7.83 -7.45
CA LEU A 5 -12.46 7.17 -6.51
C LEU A 5 -12.91 7.35 -5.06
N LEU A 6 -13.46 8.52 -4.74
CA LEU A 6 -13.98 8.84 -3.40
C LEU A 6 -15.19 7.99 -2.97
N ASP A 7 -15.91 7.41 -3.92
CA ASP A 7 -17.09 6.56 -3.68
C ASP A 7 -16.77 5.06 -3.83
N ALA A 8 -15.57 4.74 -4.27
CA ALA A 8 -15.14 3.37 -4.53
C ALA A 8 -14.66 2.68 -3.26
N ASN A 9 -14.88 1.38 -3.20
CA ASN A 9 -14.42 0.53 -2.11
C ASN A 9 -13.45 -0.54 -2.61
N ARG A 10 -12.97 -1.39 -1.71
CA ARG A 10 -12.01 -2.46 -2.01
C ARG A 10 -12.41 -3.31 -3.21
N SER A 11 -13.68 -3.71 -3.31
CA SER A 11 -14.15 -4.56 -4.41
C SER A 11 -14.20 -3.80 -5.74
N ASP A 12 -14.52 -2.51 -5.70
CA ASP A 12 -14.47 -1.66 -6.89
C ASP A 12 -13.03 -1.55 -7.41
N PHE A 13 -12.07 -1.27 -6.53
CA PHE A 13 -10.64 -1.19 -6.90
C PHE A 13 -10.11 -2.50 -7.46
N ALA A 14 -10.51 -3.64 -6.91
CA ALA A 14 -10.10 -4.95 -7.39
C ALA A 14 -10.56 -5.22 -8.83
N ALA A 15 -11.68 -4.63 -9.24
CA ALA A 15 -12.27 -4.80 -10.58
C ALA A 15 -11.79 -3.75 -11.59
N MET A 16 -11.13 -2.67 -11.14
CA MET A 16 -10.69 -1.59 -12.03
C MET A 16 -9.46 -1.99 -12.84
N SER A 17 -9.52 -1.72 -14.14
CA SER A 17 -8.31 -1.63 -14.97
C SER A 17 -7.55 -0.33 -14.67
N ALA A 18 -6.32 -0.21 -15.16
CA ALA A 18 -5.56 1.03 -15.05
C ALA A 18 -6.31 2.23 -15.67
N ARG A 19 -7.00 1.99 -16.78
CA ARG A 19 -7.80 3.02 -17.44
C ARG A 19 -9.00 3.45 -16.58
N ASP A 20 -9.67 2.48 -15.96
CA ASP A 20 -10.79 2.77 -15.06
C ASP A 20 -10.33 3.57 -13.83
N LEU A 21 -9.14 3.25 -13.32
CA LEU A 21 -8.56 4.01 -12.20
C LEU A 21 -8.30 5.47 -12.58
N VAL A 22 -7.72 5.71 -13.75
CA VAL A 22 -7.50 7.09 -14.25
C VAL A 22 -8.82 7.83 -14.38
N GLU A 23 -9.84 7.19 -14.95
CA GLU A 23 -11.17 7.80 -15.08
C GLU A 23 -11.82 8.05 -13.71
N SER A 24 -11.67 7.13 -12.79
CA SER A 24 -12.17 7.26 -11.41
C SER A 24 -11.55 8.48 -10.69
N ILE A 25 -10.25 8.70 -10.88
CA ILE A 25 -9.54 9.89 -10.38
C ILE A 25 -10.10 11.14 -11.04
N ARG A 26 -10.24 11.14 -12.36
CA ARG A 26 -10.77 12.28 -13.12
C ARG A 26 -12.17 12.67 -12.65
N LEU A 27 -13.05 11.70 -12.44
CA LEU A 27 -14.41 11.92 -11.94
C LEU A 27 -14.46 12.48 -10.52
N SER A 28 -13.37 12.38 -9.77
CA SER A 28 -13.26 12.92 -8.41
C SER A 28 -12.91 14.42 -8.37
N GLU A 29 -12.70 15.05 -9.52
CA GLU A 29 -12.58 16.51 -9.68
C GLU A 29 -11.49 17.15 -8.80
N GLY A 30 -10.30 16.53 -8.75
CA GLY A 30 -9.15 17.05 -8.01
C GLY A 30 -9.22 16.86 -6.50
N ARG A 31 -10.16 16.06 -5.99
CA ARG A 31 -10.31 15.80 -4.55
C ARG A 31 -9.64 14.52 -4.07
N VAL A 32 -8.92 13.84 -4.93
CA VAL A 32 -8.15 12.63 -4.57
C VAL A 32 -6.87 13.02 -3.85
N VAL A 33 -6.63 12.36 -2.72
CA VAL A 33 -5.38 12.51 -1.96
C VAL A 33 -4.49 11.29 -2.21
N ALA A 34 -3.35 11.52 -2.84
CA ALA A 34 -2.28 10.53 -2.96
C ALA A 34 -1.26 10.78 -1.87
N ALA A 35 -0.99 9.77 -1.04
CA ALA A 35 0.06 9.84 -0.04
C ALA A 35 1.31 9.11 -0.55
N GLU A 36 2.45 9.79 -0.51
CA GLU A 36 3.74 9.16 -0.78
C GLU A 36 4.23 8.44 0.48
N VAL A 37 4.62 7.19 0.31
CA VAL A 37 5.17 6.34 1.37
C VAL A 37 6.50 5.76 0.89
N ILE A 38 7.52 5.86 1.72
CA ILE A 38 8.82 5.22 1.43
C ILE A 38 8.74 3.76 1.87
N ALA A 39 8.85 2.84 0.91
CA ALA A 39 8.65 1.41 1.13
C ALA A 39 9.54 0.83 2.23
N VAL A 40 10.79 1.26 2.30
CA VAL A 40 11.81 0.73 3.23
C VAL A 40 12.02 1.59 4.48
N ALA A 41 11.25 2.66 4.64
CA ALA A 41 11.35 3.50 5.84
C ALA A 41 10.77 2.78 7.06
N PRO A 42 11.35 3.02 8.25
CA PRO A 42 10.80 2.47 9.49
C PRO A 42 9.35 2.92 9.70
N PRO A 43 8.48 2.04 10.22
CA PRO A 43 7.11 2.42 10.55
C PRO A 43 7.05 3.50 11.62
N LEU A 44 6.12 4.44 11.48
CA LEU A 44 5.83 5.45 12.50
C LEU A 44 5.15 4.84 13.72
N LEU A 45 4.34 3.80 13.50
CA LEU A 45 3.66 3.05 14.56
C LEU A 45 4.15 1.61 14.55
N ASP A 46 4.35 1.05 15.73
CA ASP A 46 4.77 -0.34 15.87
C ASP A 46 3.74 -1.29 15.23
N LYS A 47 4.24 -2.25 14.48
CA LYS A 47 3.44 -3.30 13.80
C LYS A 47 2.42 -2.81 12.77
N VAL A 48 2.51 -1.55 12.36
CA VAL A 48 1.65 -0.99 11.31
C VAL A 48 2.55 -0.40 10.23
N SER A 49 2.40 -0.84 8.98
CA SER A 49 3.16 -0.24 7.89
C SER A 49 2.73 1.21 7.66
N ASN A 50 3.63 2.03 7.13
CA ASN A 50 3.28 3.41 6.79
C ASN A 50 2.20 3.48 5.69
N ALA A 51 2.12 2.49 4.81
CA ALA A 51 1.07 2.39 3.80
C ALA A 51 -0.32 2.15 4.45
N GLU A 52 -0.40 1.26 5.45
CA GLU A 52 -1.63 1.04 6.22
C GLU A 52 -2.03 2.29 6.99
N LEU A 53 -1.05 2.96 7.60
CA LEU A 53 -1.30 4.20 8.34
C LEU A 53 -1.85 5.29 7.42
N ALA A 54 -1.22 5.52 6.28
CA ALA A 54 -1.67 6.52 5.31
C ALA A 54 -3.09 6.22 4.80
N ALA A 55 -3.37 4.96 4.45
CA ALA A 55 -4.70 4.53 4.02
C ALA A 55 -5.73 4.70 5.13
N GLY A 56 -5.40 4.32 6.36
CA GLY A 56 -6.25 4.46 7.54
C GLY A 56 -6.53 5.92 7.91
N MET A 57 -5.61 6.83 7.61
CA MET A 57 -5.76 8.27 7.85
C MET A 57 -6.47 9.00 6.70
N GLY A 58 -6.93 8.30 5.68
CA GLY A 58 -7.78 8.84 4.63
C GLY A 58 -7.13 9.10 3.29
N ALA A 59 -5.91 8.60 3.04
CA ALA A 59 -5.35 8.63 1.70
C ALA A 59 -6.19 7.77 0.76
N ASP A 60 -6.48 8.30 -0.42
CA ASP A 60 -7.29 7.61 -1.43
C ASP A 60 -6.46 6.63 -2.25
N LEU A 61 -5.20 6.96 -2.48
CA LEU A 61 -4.22 6.08 -3.13
C LEU A 61 -2.83 6.30 -2.53
N ILE A 62 -2.00 5.28 -2.67
CA ILE A 62 -0.64 5.28 -2.12
C ILE A 62 0.37 5.29 -3.27
N LEU A 63 1.32 6.22 -3.23
CA LEU A 63 2.51 6.20 -4.05
C LEU A 63 3.63 5.56 -3.24
N LEU A 64 3.96 4.31 -3.55
CA LEU A 64 4.98 3.56 -2.83
C LEU A 64 6.35 3.80 -3.46
N ASN A 65 7.11 4.74 -2.90
CA ASN A 65 8.42 5.15 -3.40
C ASN A 65 9.53 4.23 -2.87
N PHE A 66 10.64 4.16 -3.57
CA PHE A 66 11.78 3.27 -3.25
C PHE A 66 11.40 1.79 -3.15
N TYR A 67 10.37 1.36 -3.87
CA TYR A 67 10.04 -0.05 -4.00
C TYR A 67 10.89 -0.70 -5.10
N ASP A 68 11.64 -1.73 -4.74
CA ASP A 68 12.47 -2.47 -5.69
C ASP A 68 11.73 -3.75 -6.14
N VAL A 69 11.37 -3.82 -7.41
CA VAL A 69 10.65 -4.98 -7.97
C VAL A 69 11.52 -6.25 -8.03
N THR A 70 12.83 -6.11 -7.97
CA THR A 70 13.78 -7.24 -7.99
C THR A 70 14.09 -7.77 -6.59
N ALA A 71 13.92 -6.94 -5.58
CA ALA A 71 14.10 -7.28 -4.16
C ALA A 71 12.96 -6.67 -3.33
N PRO A 72 11.72 -7.17 -3.48
CA PRO A 72 10.54 -6.58 -2.87
C PRO A 72 10.66 -6.48 -1.36
N GLN A 73 10.39 -5.30 -0.82
CA GLN A 73 10.33 -5.06 0.61
C GLN A 73 9.41 -3.89 0.92
N VAL A 74 8.50 -4.09 1.86
CA VAL A 74 7.66 -3.02 2.42
C VAL A 74 7.67 -3.14 3.94
N THR A 75 8.45 -2.31 4.59
CA THR A 75 8.67 -2.37 6.04
C THR A 75 7.37 -2.12 6.81
N GLY A 76 7.13 -2.92 7.83
CA GLY A 76 5.92 -2.91 8.63
C GLY A 76 4.96 -4.06 8.31
N PHE A 77 5.06 -4.67 7.13
CA PHE A 77 4.37 -5.92 6.82
C PHE A 77 5.22 -7.13 7.20
N PRO A 78 4.61 -8.29 7.48
CA PRO A 78 5.36 -9.50 7.75
C PRO A 78 6.16 -9.96 6.54
N ASP A 79 7.32 -10.57 6.79
CA ASP A 79 8.12 -11.21 5.75
C ASP A 79 7.32 -12.31 5.06
N GLN A 80 7.50 -12.45 3.76
CA GLN A 80 6.82 -13.44 2.92
C GLN A 80 7.80 -14.53 2.47
N GLY A 81 7.27 -15.75 2.27
CA GLY A 81 8.05 -16.89 1.80
C GLY A 81 9.02 -17.44 2.85
N GLU A 82 10.10 -18.09 2.37
CA GLU A 82 11.14 -18.70 3.20
C GLU A 82 12.17 -17.67 3.72
N ALA A 83 11.81 -16.41 3.79
CA ALA A 83 12.68 -15.42 4.41
C ALA A 83 13.01 -15.89 5.82
N SER A 84 14.30 -16.14 6.07
CA SER A 84 14.80 -16.56 7.36
C SER A 84 14.21 -15.63 8.43
N PRO A 85 13.62 -16.15 9.50
CA PRO A 85 13.12 -15.28 10.53
C PRO A 85 14.28 -14.42 11.03
N SER A 86 14.26 -13.15 10.70
CA SER A 86 15.17 -12.21 11.31
C SER A 86 14.85 -12.24 12.79
N MET A 87 15.75 -12.77 13.60
CA MET A 87 15.63 -12.68 15.03
C MET A 87 15.46 -11.20 15.39
N PRO A 88 14.34 -10.80 15.97
CA PRO A 88 14.18 -9.44 16.44
C PRO A 88 15.11 -9.24 17.64
N ILE A 89 16.29 -8.69 17.40
CA ILE A 89 17.23 -8.38 18.48
C ILE A 89 16.69 -7.22 19.33
N PHE A 90 15.88 -6.37 18.76
CA PHE A 90 15.19 -5.28 19.45
C PHE A 90 13.78 -5.11 18.85
N GLY A 91 12.76 -5.64 19.56
CA GLY A 91 11.33 -5.36 19.33
C GLY A 91 10.87 -5.34 17.88
N HIS A 92 10.29 -6.36 17.44
CA HIS A 92 9.13 -6.49 16.55
C HIS A 92 9.04 -5.67 15.23
N THR A 93 10.12 -5.16 14.65
CA THR A 93 10.04 -4.54 13.32
C THR A 93 9.93 -5.64 12.26
N SER A 94 8.77 -5.74 11.65
CA SER A 94 8.58 -6.58 10.46
C SER A 94 9.20 -5.89 9.25
N TRP A 95 10.11 -6.58 8.55
CA TRP A 95 10.83 -5.99 7.44
C TRP A 95 10.04 -5.99 6.12
N GLY A 96 9.03 -6.84 6.03
CA GLY A 96 8.19 -6.95 4.82
C GLY A 96 8.94 -7.46 3.60
N ARG A 97 9.96 -8.30 3.80
CA ARG A 97 10.72 -8.90 2.69
C ARG A 97 9.83 -9.84 1.88
N GLY A 98 9.90 -9.73 0.56
CA GLY A 98 9.10 -10.51 -0.36
C GLY A 98 7.66 -9.99 -0.54
N VAL A 99 7.27 -8.91 0.10
CA VAL A 99 5.93 -8.32 -0.04
C VAL A 99 5.78 -7.70 -1.43
N THR A 100 4.80 -8.18 -2.18
CA THR A 100 4.50 -7.69 -3.53
C THR A 100 3.53 -6.51 -3.51
N LEU A 101 3.50 -5.73 -4.59
CA LEU A 101 2.54 -4.63 -4.76
C LEU A 101 1.09 -5.14 -4.72
N VAL A 102 0.84 -6.32 -5.27
CA VAL A 102 -0.49 -6.97 -5.23
C VAL A 102 -0.91 -7.20 -3.78
N GLN A 103 -0.01 -7.73 -2.94
CA GLN A 103 -0.29 -7.94 -1.52
C GLN A 103 -0.55 -6.63 -0.79
N VAL A 104 0.26 -5.60 -1.03
CA VAL A 104 0.03 -4.27 -0.40
C VAL A 104 -1.35 -3.76 -0.77
N LYS A 105 -1.69 -3.76 -2.05
CA LYS A 105 -3.00 -3.33 -2.55
C LYS A 105 -4.16 -4.11 -1.92
N GLU A 106 -4.03 -5.43 -1.81
CA GLU A 106 -5.05 -6.27 -1.19
C GLU A 106 -5.21 -5.98 0.31
N TRP A 107 -4.10 -5.83 1.03
CA TRP A 107 -4.13 -5.63 2.47
C TRP A 107 -4.64 -4.26 2.88
N ILE A 108 -4.26 -3.20 2.18
CA ILE A 108 -4.73 -1.85 2.50
C ILE A 108 -6.07 -1.50 1.85
N GLY A 109 -6.49 -2.24 0.81
CA GLY A 109 -7.75 -2.01 0.11
C GLY A 109 -7.82 -0.68 -0.63
N ARG A 110 -6.68 -0.18 -1.11
CA ARG A 110 -6.56 1.06 -1.87
C ARG A 110 -5.64 0.84 -3.08
N PRO A 111 -5.77 1.66 -4.14
CA PRO A 111 -4.80 1.67 -5.24
C PRO A 111 -3.39 2.03 -4.75
N VAL A 112 -2.40 1.34 -5.31
CA VAL A 112 -0.99 1.53 -5.04
C VAL A 112 -0.23 1.73 -6.33
#